data_268720cf2db48d23b41459c99f29ef3b
#
_entry.id   268720cf2db48d23b41459c99f29ef3b
#
_cell.length_a   1.000
_cell.length_b   1.000
_cell.length_c   1.000
_cell.angle_alpha   90.00
_cell.angle_beta   90.00
_cell.angle_gamma   90.00
#
_symmetry.space_group_name_H-M   'P 1'
#
loop_
_entity.id
_entity.type
_entity.pdbx_description
1 polymer ?
#
loop_
_entity_poly.entity_id
_entity_poly.type
_entity_poly.pdbx_seq_one_letter_code
_entity_poly.pdbx_strand_id
1 'polypeptide(L)'
;KDVATVEKTVSLNTINRDQQRRCVTVTAGIADGSNVTLVSAQVTKAVEAMELPDDVTIQFNGENEAIMEAMGQVMLMLLLGVVLVYFVMVAQFQSLREPLIVMFTIPLAFTGGFLALLISGTELSVISLIGFVMLVGIIVNNGIVLVDYINQQRLAGMERREAIVDAGTTRLRPILMTSLTTILGLIVTAMAKNAGTSLIQPV
;
A
#
# COMPACT_ATOMS: atom_id res chain seq x y z
N LYS A 1 -65.43 10.52 17.93
CA LYS A 1 -65.26 11.27 16.66
C LYS A 1 -65.42 12.78 16.86
N ASP A 2 -65.95 13.23 17.97
CA ASP A 2 -66.28 14.62 18.17
C ASP A 2 -65.24 15.39 19.02
N VAL A 3 -64.09 14.82 19.30
CA VAL A 3 -63.08 15.38 20.18
C VAL A 3 -61.74 15.74 19.47
N ALA A 4 -61.48 15.13 18.29
CA ALA A 4 -60.25 15.39 17.53
C ALA A 4 -60.38 15.00 16.07
N THR A 5 -59.83 15.83 15.20
CA THR A 5 -59.66 15.52 13.77
C THR A 5 -58.28 14.91 13.59
N VAL A 6 -58.21 13.66 13.05
CA VAL A 6 -56.94 13.01 12.79
C VAL A 6 -56.56 13.20 11.33
N GLU A 7 -55.54 13.99 11.08
CA GLU A 7 -54.91 14.15 9.77
C GLU A 7 -53.67 13.31 9.66
N LYS A 8 -53.58 12.57 8.54
CA LYS A 8 -52.38 11.79 8.24
C LYS A 8 -51.34 12.69 7.58
N THR A 9 -50.31 13.05 8.31
CA THR A 9 -49.22 13.87 7.80
C THR A 9 -47.92 13.05 7.70
N VAL A 10 -47.06 13.44 6.77
CA VAL A 10 -45.75 12.86 6.59
C VAL A 10 -44.72 13.72 7.30
N SER A 11 -44.02 13.17 8.23
CA SER A 11 -42.92 13.87 8.92
C SER A 11 -41.62 13.05 8.73
N LEU A 12 -40.47 13.74 8.71
CA LEU A 12 -39.17 13.11 8.74
C LEU A 12 -38.98 12.38 10.05
N ASN A 13 -38.81 11.06 9.99
CA ASN A 13 -38.69 10.21 11.16
C ASN A 13 -37.37 10.44 11.92
N THR A 14 -36.30 10.85 11.20
CA THR A 14 -34.98 11.11 11.75
C THR A 14 -34.37 12.33 11.07
N ILE A 15 -33.85 13.26 11.85
CA ILE A 15 -33.12 14.42 11.35
C ILE A 15 -31.65 14.18 11.67
N ASN A 16 -30.88 13.79 10.66
CA ASN A 16 -29.42 13.65 10.80
C ASN A 16 -28.77 15.03 10.71
N ARG A 17 -27.75 15.24 11.54
CA ARG A 17 -26.93 16.44 11.53
C ARG A 17 -25.46 16.03 11.53
N ASP A 18 -24.72 16.65 10.64
CA ASP A 18 -23.27 16.59 10.63
C ASP A 18 -22.74 18.01 10.81
N GLN A 19 -21.78 18.22 11.70
CA GLN A 19 -21.23 19.55 12.06
C GLN A 19 -22.30 20.63 12.31
N GLN A 20 -23.39 20.26 13.00
CA GLN A 20 -24.54 21.09 13.32
C GLN A 20 -25.43 21.48 12.11
N ARG A 21 -25.12 21.06 10.90
CA ARG A 21 -25.96 21.23 9.70
C ARG A 21 -26.83 20.00 9.48
N ARG A 22 -28.04 20.21 8.95
CA ARG A 22 -28.88 19.09 8.55
C ARG A 22 -28.25 18.40 7.35
N CYS A 23 -28.14 17.07 7.41
CA CYS A 23 -27.62 16.27 6.31
C CYS A 23 -28.60 15.17 5.92
N VAL A 24 -28.58 14.83 4.64
CA VAL A 24 -29.24 13.64 4.08
C VAL A 24 -28.13 12.75 3.53
N THR A 25 -28.04 11.55 4.07
CA THR A 25 -27.05 10.57 3.59
C THR A 25 -27.68 9.73 2.48
N VAL A 26 -27.09 9.78 1.30
CA VAL A 26 -27.45 8.90 0.18
C VAL A 26 -26.39 7.83 0.06
N THR A 27 -26.77 6.58 0.26
CA THR A 27 -25.89 5.43 0.13
C THR A 27 -26.21 4.66 -1.15
N ALA A 28 -25.17 4.32 -1.92
CA ALA A 28 -25.29 3.49 -3.11
C ALA A 28 -24.25 2.36 -3.05
N GLY A 29 -24.67 1.15 -3.37
CA GLY A 29 -23.76 0.02 -3.55
C GLY A 29 -23.23 -0.01 -4.98
N ILE A 30 -21.97 -0.45 -5.13
CA ILE A 30 -21.33 -0.65 -6.44
C ILE A 30 -21.56 -2.09 -6.86
N ALA A 31 -21.84 -2.32 -8.15
CA ALA A 31 -22.03 -3.66 -8.69
C ALA A 31 -20.74 -4.49 -8.61
N ASP A 32 -20.87 -5.78 -8.32
CA ASP A 32 -19.74 -6.69 -8.24
C ASP A 32 -18.92 -6.67 -9.53
N GLY A 33 -17.59 -6.55 -9.39
CA GLY A 33 -16.65 -6.47 -10.51
C GLY A 33 -16.42 -5.07 -11.07
N SER A 34 -16.99 -4.01 -10.47
CA SER A 34 -16.74 -2.63 -10.85
C SER A 34 -15.71 -2.00 -9.90
N ASN A 35 -14.83 -1.18 -10.47
CA ASN A 35 -13.81 -0.47 -9.68
C ASN A 35 -14.44 0.70 -8.92
N VAL A 36 -14.34 0.66 -7.58
CA VAL A 36 -14.88 1.67 -6.67
C VAL A 36 -14.34 3.07 -7.01
N THR A 37 -13.05 3.18 -7.28
CA THR A 37 -12.40 4.46 -7.56
C THR A 37 -12.88 5.08 -8.87
N LEU A 38 -13.04 4.26 -9.93
CA LEU A 38 -13.54 4.75 -11.23
C LEU A 38 -15.00 5.19 -11.14
N VAL A 39 -15.84 4.39 -10.46
CA VAL A 39 -17.25 4.73 -10.29
C VAL A 39 -17.42 5.97 -9.44
N SER A 40 -16.67 6.09 -8.34
CA SER A 40 -16.67 7.29 -7.49
C SER A 40 -16.23 8.53 -8.26
N ALA A 41 -15.19 8.44 -9.09
CA ALA A 41 -14.75 9.56 -9.94
C ALA A 41 -15.82 9.98 -10.95
N GLN A 42 -16.57 9.02 -11.53
CA GLN A 42 -17.69 9.31 -12.42
C GLN A 42 -18.86 9.99 -11.69
N VAL A 43 -19.18 9.50 -10.49
CA VAL A 43 -20.24 10.10 -9.65
C VAL A 43 -19.86 11.50 -9.23
N THR A 44 -18.63 11.73 -8.76
CA THR A 44 -18.12 13.06 -8.40
C THR A 44 -18.26 14.04 -9.57
N LYS A 45 -17.83 13.62 -10.76
CA LYS A 45 -17.92 14.43 -11.97
C LYS A 45 -19.36 14.73 -12.38
N ALA A 46 -20.27 13.76 -12.21
CA ALA A 46 -21.67 13.94 -12.49
C ALA A 46 -22.35 14.92 -11.50
N VAL A 47 -21.97 14.85 -10.24
CA VAL A 47 -22.46 15.73 -9.17
C VAL A 47 -21.94 17.16 -9.32
N GLU A 48 -20.66 17.32 -9.68
CA GLU A 48 -20.05 18.62 -9.96
C GLU A 48 -20.68 19.32 -11.17
N ALA A 49 -21.26 18.55 -12.10
CA ALA A 49 -21.99 19.09 -13.26
C ALA A 49 -23.45 19.48 -12.94
N MET A 50 -23.96 19.19 -11.74
CA MET A 50 -25.29 19.57 -11.31
C MET A 50 -25.29 21.01 -10.79
N GLU A 51 -26.27 21.80 -11.25
CA GLU A 51 -26.54 23.12 -10.65
C GLU A 51 -27.22 22.92 -9.29
N LEU A 52 -26.46 23.08 -8.22
CA LEU A 52 -26.94 22.98 -6.85
C LEU A 52 -27.31 24.36 -6.31
N PRO A 53 -28.36 24.46 -5.46
CA PRO A 53 -28.63 25.67 -4.72
C PRO A 53 -27.43 26.06 -3.81
N ASP A 54 -27.20 27.36 -3.61
CA ASP A 54 -26.07 27.87 -2.84
C ASP A 54 -26.02 27.37 -1.39
N ASP A 55 -27.15 26.89 -0.85
CA ASP A 55 -27.27 26.38 0.52
C ASP A 55 -26.95 24.90 0.66
N VAL A 56 -26.69 24.18 -0.45
CA VAL A 56 -26.46 22.74 -0.46
C VAL A 56 -24.99 22.45 -0.78
N THR A 57 -24.31 21.82 0.17
CA THR A 57 -22.95 21.31 -0.01
C THR A 57 -22.99 19.78 -0.04
N ILE A 58 -22.41 19.18 -1.07
CA ILE A 58 -22.28 17.73 -1.15
C ILE A 58 -20.89 17.35 -0.62
N GLN A 59 -20.88 16.41 0.31
CA GLN A 59 -19.66 15.79 0.81
C GLN A 59 -19.68 14.33 0.43
N PHE A 60 -18.62 13.89 -0.21
CA PHE A 60 -18.42 12.46 -0.54
C PHE A 60 -17.72 11.81 0.64
N ASN A 61 -18.50 11.32 1.59
CA ASN A 61 -17.99 10.54 2.72
C ASN A 61 -18.21 9.07 2.39
N GLY A 62 -17.18 8.28 2.30
CA GLY A 62 -17.36 6.87 2.00
C GLY A 62 -16.04 6.09 2.04
N GLU A 63 -16.17 4.83 1.70
CA GLU A 63 -15.05 3.90 1.65
C GLU A 63 -13.88 4.44 0.80
N ASN A 64 -14.19 5.17 -0.27
CA ASN A 64 -13.18 5.73 -1.16
C ASN A 64 -12.33 6.83 -0.50
N GLU A 65 -12.91 7.68 0.35
CA GLU A 65 -12.16 8.70 1.11
C GLU A 65 -11.26 8.04 2.15
N ALA A 66 -11.79 7.04 2.87
CA ALA A 66 -11.01 6.27 3.83
C ALA A 66 -9.85 5.50 3.15
N ILE A 67 -10.07 4.94 1.96
CA ILE A 67 -9.02 4.29 1.15
C ILE A 67 -7.96 5.29 0.74
N MET A 68 -8.34 6.46 0.23
CA MET A 68 -7.38 7.50 -0.21
C MET A 68 -6.55 8.04 0.95
N GLU A 69 -7.19 8.27 2.11
CA GLU A 69 -6.48 8.68 3.32
C GLU A 69 -5.51 7.59 3.80
N ALA A 70 -5.96 6.32 3.83
CA ALA A 70 -5.12 5.20 4.20
C ALA A 70 -3.94 5.03 3.22
N MET A 71 -4.15 5.19 1.90
CA MET A 71 -3.08 5.16 0.90
C MET A 71 -2.05 6.26 1.15
N GLY A 72 -2.50 7.48 1.47
CA GLY A 72 -1.63 8.60 1.81
C GLY A 72 -0.78 8.32 3.06
N GLN A 73 -1.39 7.77 4.10
CA GLN A 73 -0.69 7.39 5.34
C GLN A 73 0.33 6.29 5.11
N VAL A 74 -0.01 5.23 4.35
CA VAL A 74 0.92 4.14 4.04
C VAL A 74 2.08 4.64 3.18
N MET A 75 1.83 5.52 2.22
CA MET A 75 2.89 6.12 1.40
C MET A 75 3.86 6.95 2.25
N LEU A 76 3.35 7.72 3.20
CA LEU A 76 4.17 8.48 4.15
C LEU A 76 4.99 7.54 5.05
N MET A 77 4.39 6.47 5.56
CA MET A 77 5.08 5.44 6.35
C MET A 77 6.17 4.73 5.54
N LEU A 78 5.91 4.43 4.26
CA LEU A 78 6.89 3.85 3.36
C LEU A 78 8.09 4.78 3.18
N LEU A 79 7.85 6.07 2.92
CA LEU A 79 8.91 7.06 2.77
C LEU A 79 9.72 7.20 4.07
N LEU A 80 9.04 7.30 5.21
CA LEU A 80 9.68 7.36 6.52
C LEU A 80 10.50 6.09 6.79
N GLY A 81 9.96 4.91 6.47
CA GLY A 81 10.66 3.63 6.60
C GLY A 81 11.94 3.58 5.78
N VAL A 82 11.89 4.02 4.52
CA VAL A 82 13.08 4.09 3.64
C VAL A 82 14.13 5.02 4.22
N VAL A 83 13.73 6.20 4.75
CA VAL A 83 14.65 7.15 5.40
C VAL A 83 15.27 6.56 6.65
N LEU A 84 14.48 5.91 7.51
CA LEU A 84 14.99 5.27 8.72
C LEU A 84 15.96 4.13 8.40
N VAL A 85 15.64 3.30 7.43
CA VAL A 85 16.53 2.22 6.94
C VAL A 85 17.84 2.81 6.43
N TYR A 86 17.80 3.93 5.69
CA TYR A 86 19.01 4.62 5.26
C TYR A 86 19.88 5.04 6.43
N PHE A 87 19.30 5.68 7.45
CA PHE A 87 20.07 6.11 8.64
C PHE A 87 20.67 4.93 9.41
N VAL A 88 19.90 3.83 9.56
CA VAL A 88 20.42 2.61 10.20
C VAL A 88 21.61 2.05 9.41
N MET A 89 21.50 2.00 8.07
CA MET A 89 22.60 1.53 7.22
C MET A 89 23.81 2.47 7.30
N VAL A 90 23.63 3.79 7.33
CA VAL A 90 24.72 4.74 7.51
C VAL A 90 25.45 4.50 8.84
N ALA A 91 24.70 4.26 9.92
CA ALA A 91 25.29 3.94 11.22
C ALA A 91 26.05 2.59 11.21
N GLN A 92 25.53 1.58 10.48
CA GLN A 92 26.14 0.26 10.38
C GLN A 92 27.42 0.27 9.54
N PHE A 93 27.39 0.89 8.37
CA PHE A 93 28.51 0.91 7.43
C PHE A 93 29.53 2.04 7.70
N GLN A 94 29.18 3.00 8.56
CA GLN A 94 29.99 4.21 8.81
C GLN A 94 30.38 4.94 7.49
N SER A 95 29.55 4.83 6.49
CA SER A 95 29.73 5.37 5.13
C SER A 95 28.40 5.86 4.59
N LEU A 96 28.39 6.98 3.88
CA LEU A 96 27.19 7.49 3.20
C LEU A 96 26.99 6.87 1.81
N ARG A 97 28.04 6.31 1.21
CA ARG A 97 28.01 5.81 -0.17
C ARG A 97 27.46 4.39 -0.26
N GLU A 98 27.81 3.53 0.68
CA GLU A 98 27.41 2.13 0.67
C GLU A 98 25.90 1.94 0.84
N PRO A 99 25.23 2.64 1.78
CA PRO A 99 23.76 2.60 1.86
C PRO A 99 23.08 3.03 0.57
N LEU A 100 23.59 4.03 -0.15
CA LEU A 100 23.02 4.47 -1.42
C LEU A 100 23.06 3.37 -2.49
N ILE A 101 24.13 2.56 -2.51
CA ILE A 101 24.25 1.45 -3.46
C ILE A 101 23.16 0.39 -3.17
N VAL A 102 22.95 0.08 -1.89
CA VAL A 102 21.89 -0.86 -1.49
C VAL A 102 20.51 -0.27 -1.79
N MET A 103 20.27 1.00 -1.49
CA MET A 103 18.99 1.66 -1.75
C MET A 103 18.65 1.72 -3.23
N PHE A 104 19.63 1.71 -4.13
CA PHE A 104 19.37 1.68 -5.56
C PHE A 104 18.67 0.39 -6.04
N THR A 105 18.66 -0.64 -5.21
CA THR A 105 17.88 -1.86 -5.47
C THR A 105 16.38 -1.67 -5.22
N ILE A 106 15.97 -0.68 -4.41
CA ILE A 106 14.56 -0.42 -4.08
C ILE A 106 13.74 -0.05 -5.33
N PRO A 107 14.14 0.91 -6.19
CA PRO A 107 13.42 1.19 -7.42
C PRO A 107 13.27 -0.04 -8.33
N LEU A 108 14.30 -0.88 -8.40
CA LEU A 108 14.25 -2.12 -9.17
C LEU A 108 13.21 -3.11 -8.59
N ALA A 109 13.14 -3.19 -7.27
CA ALA A 109 12.14 -4.00 -6.58
C ALA A 109 10.71 -3.51 -6.85
N PHE A 110 10.49 -2.19 -6.82
CA PHE A 110 9.20 -1.61 -7.18
C PHE A 110 8.79 -1.93 -8.60
N THR A 111 9.71 -1.87 -9.57
CA THR A 111 9.40 -2.26 -10.95
C THR A 111 8.96 -3.72 -11.03
N GLY A 112 9.62 -4.63 -10.29
CA GLY A 112 9.21 -6.03 -10.17
C GLY A 112 7.82 -6.20 -9.55
N GLY A 113 7.52 -5.47 -8.48
CA GLY A 113 6.22 -5.50 -7.82
C GLY A 113 5.09 -4.96 -8.71
N PHE A 114 5.31 -3.85 -9.42
CA PHE A 114 4.33 -3.32 -10.37
C PHE A 114 4.10 -4.26 -11.56
N LEU A 115 5.15 -4.91 -12.07
CA LEU A 115 5.00 -5.94 -13.10
C LEU A 115 4.20 -7.14 -12.60
N ALA A 116 4.40 -7.56 -11.36
CA ALA A 116 3.64 -8.65 -10.77
C ALA A 116 2.15 -8.27 -10.64
N LEU A 117 1.81 -7.06 -10.19
CA LEU A 117 0.43 -6.55 -10.14
C LEU A 117 -0.20 -6.49 -11.54
N LEU A 118 0.55 -6.03 -12.54
CA LEU A 118 0.07 -5.97 -13.93
C LEU A 118 -0.22 -7.36 -14.50
N ILE A 119 0.63 -8.35 -14.24
CA ILE A 119 0.46 -9.73 -14.73
C ILE A 119 -0.70 -10.42 -14.01
N SER A 120 -0.87 -10.17 -12.70
CA SER A 120 -1.96 -10.73 -11.91
C SER A 120 -3.31 -10.06 -12.19
N GLY A 121 -3.31 -8.89 -12.86
CA GLY A 121 -4.52 -8.10 -13.10
C GLY A 121 -5.14 -7.52 -11.84
N THR A 122 -4.39 -7.46 -10.75
CA THR A 122 -4.83 -6.88 -9.48
C THR A 122 -4.55 -5.39 -9.44
N GLU A 123 -5.49 -4.64 -8.86
CA GLU A 123 -5.37 -3.19 -8.76
C GLU A 123 -4.47 -2.79 -7.58
N LEU A 124 -3.89 -1.58 -7.70
CA LEU A 124 -3.14 -0.99 -6.61
C LEU A 124 -4.11 -0.68 -5.45
N SER A 125 -3.91 -1.36 -4.32
CA SER A 125 -4.71 -1.22 -3.11
C SER A 125 -3.83 -0.83 -1.92
N VAL A 126 -4.44 -0.42 -0.81
CA VAL A 126 -3.73 -0.18 0.46
C VAL A 126 -2.93 -1.43 0.88
N ILE A 127 -3.50 -2.62 0.64
CA ILE A 127 -2.87 -3.89 1.01
C ILE A 127 -1.65 -4.17 0.12
N SER A 128 -1.72 -3.90 -1.18
CA SER A 128 -0.56 -4.02 -2.06
C SER A 128 0.57 -3.05 -1.69
N LEU A 129 0.23 -1.83 -1.21
CA LEU A 129 1.24 -0.90 -0.69
C LEU A 129 1.92 -1.43 0.57
N ILE A 130 1.20 -2.10 1.47
CA ILE A 130 1.80 -2.80 2.62
C ILE A 130 2.76 -3.88 2.13
N GLY A 131 2.40 -4.62 1.08
CA GLY A 131 3.28 -5.59 0.42
C GLY A 131 4.58 -4.94 -0.09
N PHE A 132 4.51 -3.75 -0.67
CA PHE A 132 5.70 -3.00 -1.09
C PHE A 132 6.59 -2.59 0.11
N VAL A 133 6.00 -2.20 1.24
CA VAL A 133 6.76 -1.91 2.47
C VAL A 133 7.52 -3.15 2.94
N MET A 134 6.86 -4.31 2.95
CA MET A 134 7.50 -5.59 3.32
C MET A 134 8.61 -5.97 2.32
N LEU A 135 8.37 -5.77 1.03
CA LEU A 135 9.33 -6.04 -0.04
C LEU A 135 10.63 -5.24 0.14
N VAL A 136 10.51 -3.94 0.45
CA VAL A 136 11.67 -3.08 0.76
C VAL A 136 12.48 -3.66 1.90
N GLY A 137 11.84 -4.08 3.00
CA GLY A 137 12.52 -4.66 4.15
C GLY A 137 13.30 -5.93 3.81
N ILE A 138 12.71 -6.83 3.03
CA ILE A 138 13.34 -8.10 2.62
C ILE A 138 14.57 -7.85 1.72
N ILE A 139 14.44 -6.95 0.73
CA ILE A 139 15.50 -6.68 -0.24
C ILE A 139 16.67 -5.96 0.41
N VAL A 140 16.37 -4.93 1.22
CA VAL A 140 17.41 -4.19 1.94
C VAL A 140 18.19 -5.11 2.88
N ASN A 141 17.52 -5.99 3.62
CA ASN A 141 18.18 -6.95 4.49
C ASN A 141 19.17 -7.85 3.74
N ASN A 142 18.78 -8.39 2.59
CA ASN A 142 19.66 -9.21 1.75
C ASN A 142 20.83 -8.39 1.17
N GLY A 143 20.56 -7.14 0.78
CA GLY A 143 21.57 -6.20 0.28
C GLY A 143 22.63 -5.84 1.33
N ILE A 144 22.19 -5.56 2.56
CA ILE A 144 23.10 -5.26 3.68
C ILE A 144 24.09 -6.39 3.91
N VAL A 145 23.59 -7.63 4.02
CA VAL A 145 24.43 -8.80 4.31
C VAL A 145 25.45 -9.04 3.19
N LEU A 146 25.09 -8.80 1.94
CA LEU A 146 26.01 -8.95 0.80
C LEU A 146 27.10 -7.88 0.79
N VAL A 147 26.70 -6.61 0.95
CA VAL A 147 27.65 -5.47 0.90
C VAL A 147 28.59 -5.50 2.11
N ASP A 148 28.06 -5.83 3.30
CA ASP A 148 28.86 -5.98 4.51
C ASP A 148 29.96 -7.05 4.33
N TYR A 149 29.60 -8.21 3.77
CA TYR A 149 30.58 -9.28 3.51
C TYR A 149 31.64 -8.87 2.49
N ILE A 150 31.27 -8.15 1.42
CA ILE A 150 32.22 -7.59 0.44
C ILE A 150 33.22 -6.66 1.15
N ASN A 151 32.73 -5.81 2.05
CA ASN A 151 33.59 -4.87 2.77
C ASN A 151 34.53 -5.58 3.73
N GLN A 152 34.08 -6.60 4.44
CA GLN A 152 34.93 -7.43 5.30
C GLN A 152 36.07 -8.08 4.51
N GLN A 153 35.78 -8.64 3.33
CA GLN A 153 36.80 -9.24 2.47
C GLN A 153 37.82 -8.20 1.95
N ARG A 154 37.35 -7.01 1.61
CA ARG A 154 38.23 -5.90 1.20
C ARG A 154 39.12 -5.42 2.33
N LEU A 155 38.61 -5.34 3.56
CA LEU A 155 39.41 -5.01 4.73
C LEU A 155 40.44 -6.09 5.06
N ALA A 156 40.15 -7.35 4.73
CA ALA A 156 41.10 -8.45 4.82
C ALA A 156 42.22 -8.42 3.76
N GLY A 157 42.20 -7.44 2.83
CA GLY A 157 43.24 -7.22 1.82
C GLY A 157 42.93 -7.86 0.46
N MET A 158 41.72 -8.38 0.26
CA MET A 158 41.30 -8.98 -1.02
C MET A 158 41.04 -7.90 -2.06
N GLU A 159 41.43 -8.16 -3.32
CA GLU A 159 41.12 -7.25 -4.42
C GLU A 159 39.59 -7.08 -4.60
N ARG A 160 39.16 -5.87 -4.99
CA ARG A 160 37.73 -5.54 -5.11
C ARG A 160 36.95 -6.52 -5.96
N ARG A 161 37.51 -6.96 -7.10
CA ARG A 161 36.85 -7.88 -8.01
C ARG A 161 36.70 -9.27 -7.41
N GLU A 162 37.76 -9.75 -6.78
CA GLU A 162 37.77 -11.05 -6.10
C GLU A 162 36.82 -11.07 -4.91
N ALA A 163 36.81 -10.01 -4.10
CA ALA A 163 35.87 -9.87 -2.97
C ALA A 163 34.41 -9.92 -3.41
N ILE A 164 34.05 -9.30 -4.55
CA ILE A 164 32.68 -9.33 -5.10
C ILE A 164 32.32 -10.75 -5.57
N VAL A 165 33.22 -11.43 -6.26
CA VAL A 165 32.98 -12.79 -6.77
C VAL A 165 32.86 -13.78 -5.59
N ASP A 166 33.76 -13.68 -4.61
CA ASP A 166 33.73 -14.52 -3.42
C ASP A 166 32.47 -14.30 -2.60
N ALA A 167 32.08 -13.04 -2.39
CA ALA A 167 30.85 -12.70 -1.70
C ALA A 167 29.61 -13.25 -2.45
N GLY A 168 29.59 -13.11 -3.77
CA GLY A 168 28.52 -13.65 -4.62
C GLY A 168 28.39 -15.16 -4.47
N THR A 169 29.49 -15.91 -4.57
CA THR A 169 29.46 -17.36 -4.47
C THR A 169 29.10 -17.85 -3.08
N THR A 170 29.63 -17.21 -2.03
CA THR A 170 29.41 -17.61 -0.64
C THR A 170 28.02 -17.27 -0.15
N ARG A 171 27.51 -16.08 -0.49
CA ARG A 171 26.22 -15.58 -0.01
C ARG A 171 25.02 -15.93 -0.91
N LEU A 172 25.26 -16.36 -2.15
CA LEU A 172 24.17 -16.72 -3.08
C LEU A 172 23.25 -17.80 -2.50
N ARG A 173 23.82 -18.87 -1.92
CA ARG A 173 23.03 -19.97 -1.38
C ARG A 173 22.12 -19.54 -0.22
N PRO A 174 22.59 -18.84 0.85
CA PRO A 174 21.71 -18.32 1.90
C PRO A 174 20.63 -17.36 1.38
N ILE A 175 20.98 -16.44 0.47
CA ILE A 175 20.04 -15.46 -0.10
C ILE A 175 18.95 -16.18 -0.92
N LEU A 176 19.32 -17.16 -1.75
CA LEU A 176 18.35 -17.95 -2.51
C LEU A 176 17.45 -18.78 -1.59
N MET A 177 17.98 -19.35 -0.51
CA MET A 177 17.16 -20.10 0.46
C MET A 177 16.12 -19.20 1.13
N THR A 178 16.52 -18.05 1.62
CA THR A 178 15.58 -17.11 2.27
C THR A 178 14.54 -16.60 1.28
N SER A 179 14.96 -16.19 0.08
CA SER A 179 14.04 -15.70 -0.95
C SER A 179 13.06 -16.78 -1.41
N LEU A 180 13.55 -18.00 -1.66
CA LEU A 180 12.70 -19.11 -2.10
C LEU A 180 11.71 -19.53 -1.01
N THR A 181 12.14 -19.58 0.25
CA THR A 181 11.26 -19.87 1.40
C THR A 181 10.16 -18.82 1.53
N THR A 182 10.51 -17.55 1.39
CA THR A 182 9.53 -16.44 1.44
C THR A 182 8.54 -16.54 0.28
N ILE A 183 9.03 -16.76 -0.95
CA ILE A 183 8.18 -16.92 -2.13
C ILE A 183 7.23 -18.10 -1.96
N LEU A 184 7.73 -19.27 -1.54
CA LEU A 184 6.90 -20.46 -1.34
C LEU A 184 5.86 -20.25 -0.23
N GLY A 185 6.24 -19.56 0.86
CA GLY A 185 5.31 -19.20 1.94
C GLY A 185 4.18 -18.28 1.46
N LEU A 186 4.52 -17.29 0.65
CA LEU A 186 3.54 -16.32 0.14
C LEU A 186 2.68 -16.89 -0.99
N ILE A 187 3.21 -17.79 -1.84
CA ILE A 187 2.42 -18.47 -2.88
C ILE A 187 1.23 -19.22 -2.27
N VAL A 188 1.42 -19.90 -1.14
CA VAL A 188 0.33 -20.60 -0.45
C VAL A 188 -0.78 -19.62 -0.07
N THR A 189 -0.42 -18.43 0.41
CA THR A 189 -1.37 -17.37 0.78
C THR A 189 -2.05 -16.79 -0.46
N ALA A 190 -1.31 -16.55 -1.54
CA ALA A 190 -1.83 -16.03 -2.79
C ALA A 190 -2.80 -17.00 -3.50
N MET A 191 -2.59 -18.31 -3.35
CA MET A 191 -3.47 -19.34 -3.93
C MET A 191 -4.68 -19.67 -3.07
N ALA A 192 -4.73 -19.25 -1.82
CA ALA A 192 -5.84 -19.52 -0.93
C ALA A 192 -7.07 -18.67 -1.32
N LYS A 193 -8.15 -19.32 -1.79
CA LYS A 193 -9.38 -18.66 -2.28
C LYS A 193 -10.48 -18.57 -1.20
N ASN A 194 -10.12 -18.38 0.06
CA ASN A 194 -11.11 -18.20 1.12
C ASN A 194 -11.49 -16.72 1.30
N ALA A 195 -12.70 -16.43 1.77
CA ALA A 195 -13.19 -15.07 1.97
C ALA A 195 -12.27 -14.18 2.84
N GLY A 196 -11.51 -14.77 3.77
CA GLY A 196 -10.51 -14.04 4.57
C GLY A 196 -9.17 -13.81 3.85
N THR A 197 -8.85 -14.60 2.82
CA THR A 197 -7.58 -14.48 2.08
C THR A 197 -7.68 -13.57 0.88
N SER A 198 -8.89 -13.28 0.38
CA SER A 198 -9.09 -12.30 -0.69
C SER A 198 -8.62 -10.89 -0.33
N LEU A 199 -8.59 -10.56 0.98
CA LEU A 199 -8.06 -9.30 1.48
C LEU A 199 -6.52 -9.25 1.48
N ILE A 200 -5.85 -10.39 1.59
CA ILE A 200 -4.39 -10.49 1.74
C ILE A 200 -3.71 -10.88 0.41
N GLN A 201 -4.48 -11.35 -0.56
CA GLN A 201 -3.97 -11.79 -1.86
C GLN A 201 -3.11 -10.73 -2.61
N PRO A 202 -3.39 -9.41 -2.51
CA PRO A 202 -2.58 -8.38 -3.18
C PRO A 202 -1.22 -8.10 -2.51
N VAL A 203 -0.90 -8.68 -1.36
CA VAL A 203 0.40 -8.53 -0.67
C VAL A 203 1.49 -9.31 -1.37
#